data_197d779bead6546228f14f360c5598ac
#
_entry.id   197d779bead6546228f14f360c5598ac
#
_cell.length_a   1.000
_cell.length_b   1.000
_cell.length_c   1.000
_cell.angle_alpha   90.00
_cell.angle_beta   90.00
_cell.angle_gamma   90.00
#
_symmetry.space_group_name_H-M   'P 1'
#
loop_
_entity.id
_entity.type
_entity.pdbx_description
1 polymer ?
#
loop_
_entity_poly.entity_id
_entity_poly.type
_entity_poly.pdbx_seq_one_letter_code
_entity_poly.pdbx_strand_id
1 'polypeptide(L)'
;MTSAIENGFKPGMDKHSDKLNNHNESTYKIYSYASRNEMIDFAHRFGKFMKEKYPTIRQVKDIGIEQVNSYLASKGNVTQKTMQHEVACLNKLSLCVNKKFGISTDFTTGRIVPVVEIKRKRDVVFTKEQVQGLKKYFDTKKDCYSKTAFFIGERFALRASEITKLQYRDIDWENKKLHIIDSKGKRSRVIDITGDDIAFLRKITQSLTGKDRLIPLKSDSICAYLNRACKHLGYDNITQAKTSYHSLRKYSISLKMQEKEKELGSKSAAKKYCMDYLGHSKNRSDLQSVYLHNIE
;
A
#
# COMPACT_ATOMS: atom_id res chain seq x y z
N MET A 1 -8.26 -17.43 -19.43
CA MET A 1 -8.10 -16.84 -18.09
C MET A 1 -8.42 -15.35 -18.08
N THR A 2 -7.81 -14.53 -18.91
CA THR A 2 -8.02 -13.06 -18.92
C THR A 2 -9.49 -12.68 -19.16
N SER A 3 -10.19 -13.29 -20.13
CA SER A 3 -11.62 -13.01 -20.37
C SER A 3 -12.53 -13.35 -19.18
N ALA A 4 -12.16 -14.31 -18.35
CA ALA A 4 -12.89 -14.63 -17.12
C ALA A 4 -12.69 -13.57 -16.05
N ILE A 5 -11.48 -13.01 -15.93
CA ILE A 5 -11.16 -11.89 -15.03
C ILE A 5 -11.95 -10.65 -15.45
N GLU A 6 -12.00 -10.35 -16.76
CA GLU A 6 -12.77 -9.23 -17.30
C GLU A 6 -14.28 -9.40 -17.03
N ASN A 7 -14.81 -10.60 -17.16
CA ASN A 7 -16.20 -10.87 -16.81
C ASN A 7 -16.51 -10.60 -15.34
N GLY A 8 -15.57 -10.86 -14.44
CA GLY A 8 -15.69 -10.58 -13.01
C GLY A 8 -15.45 -9.12 -12.63
N PHE A 9 -14.92 -8.29 -13.53
CA PHE A 9 -14.58 -6.91 -13.23
C PHE A 9 -15.81 -6.01 -13.17
N LYS A 10 -16.05 -5.39 -12.01
CA LYS A 10 -17.19 -4.51 -11.69
C LYS A 10 -16.69 -3.19 -11.10
N PRO A 11 -16.12 -2.30 -11.94
CA PRO A 11 -15.62 -1.01 -11.46
C PRO A 11 -16.76 -0.14 -10.94
N GLY A 12 -16.47 0.64 -9.89
CA GLY A 12 -17.45 1.56 -9.30
C GLY A 12 -18.44 0.94 -8.30
N MET A 13 -18.61 -0.38 -8.32
CA MET A 13 -19.46 -1.07 -7.34
C MET A 13 -18.82 -1.03 -5.95
N ASP A 14 -19.61 -0.75 -4.91
CA ASP A 14 -19.14 -0.81 -3.53
C ASP A 14 -18.96 -2.26 -3.07
N LYS A 15 -17.70 -2.61 -2.82
CA LYS A 15 -17.31 -3.98 -2.43
C LYS A 15 -17.97 -4.42 -1.12
N HIS A 16 -18.13 -3.49 -0.15
CA HIS A 16 -18.62 -3.84 1.17
C HIS A 16 -20.12 -4.14 1.12
N SER A 17 -20.88 -3.25 0.52
CA SER A 17 -22.32 -3.42 0.31
C SER A 17 -22.65 -4.66 -0.53
N ASP A 18 -21.90 -4.88 -1.62
CA ASP A 18 -22.12 -6.07 -2.46
C ASP A 18 -21.83 -7.38 -1.71
N LYS A 19 -20.80 -7.42 -0.88
CA LYS A 19 -20.51 -8.60 -0.06
C LYS A 19 -21.55 -8.87 1.02
N LEU A 20 -22.14 -7.84 1.59
CA LEU A 20 -23.21 -7.99 2.58
C LEU A 20 -24.49 -8.49 1.93
N ASN A 21 -24.86 -7.93 0.79
CA ASN A 21 -26.15 -8.19 0.14
C ASN A 21 -26.13 -9.43 -0.79
N ASN A 22 -24.98 -9.76 -1.35
CA ASN A 22 -24.80 -10.78 -2.40
C ASN A 22 -23.59 -11.67 -2.13
N HIS A 23 -23.47 -12.25 -0.93
CA HIS A 23 -22.24 -12.95 -0.49
C HIS A 23 -21.71 -13.95 -1.52
N ASN A 24 -22.54 -14.87 -1.98
CA ASN A 24 -22.15 -15.93 -2.94
C ASN A 24 -21.80 -15.36 -4.32
N GLU A 25 -22.60 -14.42 -4.84
CA GLU A 25 -22.39 -13.78 -6.13
C GLU A 25 -21.22 -12.77 -6.12
N SER A 26 -20.76 -12.31 -4.96
CA SER A 26 -19.64 -11.39 -4.82
C SER A 26 -18.27 -12.08 -4.90
N THR A 27 -18.22 -13.39 -4.75
CA THR A 27 -16.95 -14.14 -4.58
C THR A 27 -16.03 -14.05 -5.79
N TYR A 28 -16.57 -14.07 -7.02
CA TYR A 28 -15.77 -13.94 -8.25
C TYR A 28 -15.52 -12.48 -8.67
N LYS A 29 -16.25 -11.50 -8.11
CA LYS A 29 -16.20 -10.10 -8.54
C LYS A 29 -14.88 -9.41 -8.17
N ILE A 30 -14.42 -8.51 -9.03
CA ILE A 30 -13.21 -7.69 -8.89
C ILE A 30 -13.63 -6.21 -8.98
N TYR A 31 -13.37 -5.42 -7.92
CA TYR A 31 -13.99 -4.11 -7.74
C TYR A 31 -13.06 -2.92 -8.07
N SER A 32 -11.77 -3.16 -8.33
CA SER A 32 -10.82 -2.08 -8.61
C SER A 32 -9.93 -2.41 -9.79
N TYR A 33 -9.51 -1.38 -10.52
CA TYR A 33 -8.53 -1.50 -11.61
C TYR A 33 -7.20 -2.12 -11.13
N ALA A 34 -6.73 -1.75 -9.94
CA ALA A 34 -5.50 -2.33 -9.38
C ALA A 34 -5.63 -3.84 -9.19
N SER A 35 -6.74 -4.32 -8.59
CA SER A 35 -6.97 -5.76 -8.40
C SER A 35 -7.18 -6.49 -9.72
N ARG A 36 -7.82 -5.85 -10.70
CA ARG A 36 -7.98 -6.41 -12.05
C ARG A 36 -6.62 -6.60 -12.72
N ASN A 37 -5.80 -5.56 -12.75
CA ASN A 37 -4.47 -5.64 -13.38
C ASN A 37 -3.58 -6.68 -12.69
N GLU A 38 -3.61 -6.73 -11.37
CA GLU A 38 -2.90 -7.75 -10.58
C GLU A 38 -3.34 -9.18 -10.94
N MET A 39 -4.64 -9.41 -11.10
CA MET A 39 -5.19 -10.70 -11.53
C MET A 39 -4.82 -11.05 -12.99
N ILE A 40 -4.78 -10.07 -13.89
CA ILE A 40 -4.31 -10.26 -15.27
C ILE A 40 -2.83 -10.64 -15.28
N ASP A 41 -2.00 -9.92 -14.56
CA ASP A 41 -0.56 -10.21 -14.44
C ASP A 41 -0.34 -11.60 -13.83
N PHE A 42 -1.13 -11.97 -12.82
CA PHE A 42 -1.10 -13.31 -12.26
C PHE A 42 -1.48 -14.37 -13.31
N ALA A 43 -2.58 -14.15 -14.05
CA ALA A 43 -3.04 -15.10 -15.08
C ALA A 43 -2.00 -15.29 -16.20
N HIS A 44 -1.26 -14.23 -16.56
CA HIS A 44 -0.16 -14.32 -17.51
C HIS A 44 1.01 -15.16 -16.97
N ARG A 45 1.42 -14.91 -15.70
CA ARG A 45 2.51 -15.69 -15.06
C ARG A 45 2.13 -17.17 -14.92
N PHE A 46 0.92 -17.45 -14.44
CA PHE A 46 0.41 -18.81 -14.29
C PHE A 46 0.26 -19.50 -15.65
N GLY A 47 -0.32 -18.80 -16.65
CA GLY A 47 -0.47 -19.33 -17.99
C GLY A 47 0.88 -19.60 -18.68
N LYS A 48 1.89 -18.75 -18.47
CA LYS A 48 3.24 -18.99 -18.96
C LYS A 48 3.83 -20.28 -18.36
N PHE A 49 3.76 -20.42 -17.04
CA PHE A 49 4.20 -21.64 -16.34
C PHE A 49 3.52 -22.88 -16.87
N MET A 50 2.19 -22.84 -17.08
CA MET A 50 1.41 -23.94 -17.64
C MET A 50 1.88 -24.32 -19.04
N LYS A 51 2.10 -23.35 -19.92
CA LYS A 51 2.57 -23.59 -21.29
C LYS A 51 3.98 -24.22 -21.33
N GLU A 52 4.87 -23.77 -20.44
CA GLU A 52 6.24 -24.26 -20.38
C GLU A 52 6.35 -25.65 -19.78
N LYS A 53 5.62 -25.93 -18.71
CA LYS A 53 5.76 -27.20 -17.98
C LYS A 53 4.76 -28.27 -18.39
N TYR A 54 3.58 -27.87 -18.86
CA TYR A 54 2.46 -28.76 -19.23
C TYR A 54 1.89 -28.41 -20.61
N PRO A 55 2.68 -28.53 -21.69
CA PRO A 55 2.30 -28.07 -23.03
C PRO A 55 1.10 -28.79 -23.64
N THR A 56 0.77 -29.98 -23.11
CA THR A 56 -0.41 -30.77 -23.51
C THR A 56 -1.72 -30.23 -22.96
N ILE A 57 -1.67 -29.49 -21.83
CA ILE A 57 -2.87 -28.87 -21.24
C ILE A 57 -3.23 -27.60 -22.00
N ARG A 58 -4.28 -27.67 -22.80
CA ARG A 58 -4.72 -26.57 -23.67
C ARG A 58 -5.85 -25.74 -23.08
N GLN A 59 -6.66 -26.31 -22.19
CA GLN A 59 -7.83 -25.68 -21.62
C GLN A 59 -7.72 -25.52 -20.10
N VAL A 60 -8.29 -24.45 -19.58
CA VAL A 60 -8.23 -24.15 -18.13
C VAL A 60 -8.95 -25.21 -17.30
N LYS A 61 -10.00 -25.84 -17.85
CA LYS A 61 -10.74 -26.92 -17.19
C LYS A 61 -9.89 -28.18 -16.95
N ASP A 62 -8.83 -28.35 -17.74
CA ASP A 62 -7.94 -29.54 -17.66
C ASP A 62 -6.80 -29.31 -16.66
N ILE A 63 -6.72 -28.14 -16.02
CA ILE A 63 -5.75 -27.85 -14.96
C ILE A 63 -6.24 -28.48 -13.67
N GLY A 64 -5.54 -29.47 -13.19
CA GLY A 64 -5.82 -30.15 -11.93
C GLY A 64 -4.95 -29.63 -10.77
N ILE A 65 -5.15 -30.23 -9.61
CA ILE A 65 -4.46 -29.85 -8.36
C ILE A 65 -2.94 -30.10 -8.42
N GLU A 66 -2.49 -31.11 -9.17
CA GLU A 66 -1.06 -31.40 -9.35
C GLU A 66 -0.33 -30.23 -10.02
N GLN A 67 -0.93 -29.63 -11.05
CA GLN A 67 -0.38 -28.47 -11.76
C GLN A 67 -0.36 -27.23 -10.84
N VAL A 68 -1.40 -27.06 -10.03
CA VAL A 68 -1.48 -25.98 -9.02
C VAL A 68 -0.37 -26.14 -7.98
N ASN A 69 -0.19 -27.35 -7.44
CA ASN A 69 0.86 -27.64 -6.46
C ASN A 69 2.25 -27.45 -7.06
N SER A 70 2.46 -27.88 -8.29
CA SER A 70 3.72 -27.66 -9.01
C SER A 70 4.01 -26.18 -9.23
N TYR A 71 2.99 -25.38 -9.56
CA TYR A 71 3.14 -23.92 -9.65
C TYR A 71 3.54 -23.30 -8.32
N LEU A 72 2.86 -23.63 -7.23
CA LEU A 72 3.20 -23.09 -5.90
C LEU A 72 4.60 -23.53 -5.45
N ALA A 73 4.98 -24.78 -5.70
CA ALA A 73 6.33 -25.27 -5.42
C ALA A 73 7.41 -24.51 -6.20
N SER A 74 7.12 -24.07 -7.43
CA SER A 74 8.05 -23.26 -8.24
C SER A 74 8.33 -21.86 -7.63
N LYS A 75 7.57 -21.43 -6.62
CA LYS A 75 7.71 -20.14 -5.93
C LYS A 75 8.59 -20.19 -4.67
N GLY A 76 9.47 -21.17 -4.54
CA GLY A 76 10.26 -21.42 -3.32
C GLY A 76 11.05 -20.23 -2.75
N ASN A 77 11.33 -19.18 -3.54
CA ASN A 77 12.12 -18.02 -3.12
C ASN A 77 11.28 -16.77 -2.80
N VAL A 78 9.99 -16.91 -2.56
CA VAL A 78 9.10 -15.77 -2.19
C VAL A 78 8.86 -15.74 -0.69
N THR A 79 8.37 -14.59 -0.18
CA THR A 79 7.94 -14.51 1.23
C THR A 79 6.64 -15.28 1.45
N GLN A 80 6.37 -15.73 2.69
CA GLN A 80 5.10 -16.39 3.05
C GLN A 80 3.88 -15.53 2.65
N LYS A 81 3.97 -14.22 2.81
CA LYS A 81 2.90 -13.30 2.40
C LYS A 81 2.69 -13.28 0.88
N THR A 82 3.75 -13.37 0.10
CA THR A 82 3.66 -13.49 -1.36
C THR A 82 3.05 -14.84 -1.74
N MET A 83 3.44 -15.92 -1.05
CA MET A 83 2.85 -17.24 -1.25
C MET A 83 1.33 -17.23 -0.97
N GLN A 84 0.90 -16.65 0.15
CA GLN A 84 -0.52 -16.49 0.48
C GLN A 84 -1.26 -15.65 -0.57
N HIS A 85 -0.58 -14.67 -1.16
CA HIS A 85 -1.15 -13.86 -2.23
C HIS A 85 -1.33 -14.67 -3.53
N GLU A 86 -0.34 -15.47 -3.95
CA GLU A 86 -0.47 -16.38 -5.10
C GLU A 86 -1.64 -17.37 -4.90
N VAL A 87 -1.77 -17.90 -3.70
CA VAL A 87 -2.92 -18.76 -3.30
C VAL A 87 -4.27 -18.02 -3.44
N ALA A 88 -4.34 -16.78 -2.97
CA ALA A 88 -5.55 -15.96 -3.10
C ALA A 88 -5.90 -15.67 -4.58
N CYS A 89 -4.88 -15.45 -5.41
CA CYS A 89 -5.05 -15.26 -6.86
C CYS A 89 -5.54 -16.53 -7.55
N LEU A 90 -5.02 -17.71 -7.19
CA LEU A 90 -5.50 -19.01 -7.71
C LEU A 90 -6.98 -19.21 -7.37
N ASN A 91 -7.37 -18.99 -6.12
CA ASN A 91 -8.77 -19.09 -5.68
C ASN A 91 -9.68 -18.15 -6.49
N LYS A 92 -9.26 -16.90 -6.65
CA LYS A 92 -10.01 -15.91 -7.40
C LYS A 92 -10.12 -16.28 -8.88
N LEU A 93 -9.04 -16.79 -9.47
CA LEU A 93 -9.02 -17.24 -10.86
C LEU A 93 -10.00 -18.39 -11.08
N SER A 94 -9.99 -19.42 -10.22
CA SER A 94 -10.93 -20.55 -10.28
C SER A 94 -12.38 -20.04 -10.27
N LEU A 95 -12.75 -19.17 -9.33
CA LEU A 95 -14.09 -18.60 -9.24
C LEU A 95 -14.48 -17.80 -10.49
N CYS A 96 -13.58 -16.99 -11.04
CA CYS A 96 -13.83 -16.23 -12.27
C CYS A 96 -14.04 -17.15 -13.47
N VAL A 97 -13.24 -18.20 -13.60
CA VAL A 97 -13.28 -19.17 -14.68
C VAL A 97 -14.58 -19.99 -14.61
N ASN A 98 -14.92 -20.49 -13.43
CA ASN A 98 -16.14 -21.27 -13.21
C ASN A 98 -17.39 -20.44 -13.54
N LYS A 99 -17.45 -19.18 -13.07
CA LYS A 99 -18.59 -18.29 -13.39
C LYS A 99 -18.69 -17.96 -14.86
N LYS A 100 -17.55 -17.73 -15.55
CA LYS A 100 -17.55 -17.33 -16.96
C LYS A 100 -17.91 -18.45 -17.91
N PHE A 101 -17.40 -19.66 -17.63
CA PHE A 101 -17.48 -20.77 -18.59
C PHE A 101 -18.46 -21.88 -18.16
N GLY A 102 -19.11 -21.75 -17.00
CA GLY A 102 -20.04 -22.76 -16.49
C GLY A 102 -19.37 -24.09 -16.18
N ILE A 103 -18.08 -24.08 -15.77
CA ILE A 103 -17.30 -25.26 -15.44
C ILE A 103 -17.02 -25.30 -13.94
N SER A 104 -16.51 -26.44 -13.45
CA SER A 104 -16.19 -26.65 -12.03
C SER A 104 -14.71 -27.02 -11.89
N THR A 105 -13.82 -26.02 -12.00
CA THR A 105 -12.41 -26.21 -11.65
C THR A 105 -12.21 -25.98 -10.15
N ASP A 106 -11.51 -26.87 -9.50
CA ASP A 106 -11.14 -26.72 -8.10
C ASP A 106 -9.60 -26.65 -7.95
N PHE A 107 -9.13 -25.47 -7.52
CA PHE A 107 -7.72 -25.22 -7.20
C PHE A 107 -7.45 -25.21 -5.69
N THR A 108 -8.35 -25.79 -4.90
CA THR A 108 -8.30 -25.73 -3.43
C THR A 108 -8.15 -27.09 -2.76
N THR A 109 -8.94 -28.07 -3.15
CA THR A 109 -8.92 -29.41 -2.56
C THR A 109 -7.62 -30.12 -2.90
N GLY A 110 -6.91 -30.62 -1.89
CA GLY A 110 -5.61 -31.27 -2.06
C GLY A 110 -4.43 -30.33 -2.34
N ARG A 111 -4.64 -28.99 -2.17
CA ARG A 111 -3.58 -28.01 -2.39
C ARG A 111 -2.54 -28.08 -1.29
N ILE A 112 -1.26 -28.14 -1.70
CA ILE A 112 -0.09 -28.08 -0.84
C ILE A 112 0.51 -26.68 -0.96
N VAL A 113 0.50 -25.91 0.14
CA VAL A 113 1.11 -24.58 0.19
C VAL A 113 2.49 -24.71 0.84
N PRO A 114 3.57 -24.44 0.10
CA PRO A 114 4.92 -24.49 0.68
C PRO A 114 5.04 -23.51 1.86
N VAL A 115 5.63 -23.97 2.95
CA VAL A 115 6.03 -23.12 4.06
C VAL A 115 7.36 -22.48 3.69
N VAL A 116 7.40 -21.16 3.69
CA VAL A 116 8.62 -20.38 3.40
C VAL A 116 8.95 -19.49 4.59
N GLU A 117 10.23 -19.30 4.86
CA GLU A 117 10.67 -18.43 5.94
C GLU A 117 10.13 -17.02 5.77
N ILE A 118 9.59 -16.46 6.88
CA ILE A 118 9.06 -15.09 6.91
C ILE A 118 10.23 -14.11 6.98
N LYS A 119 10.72 -13.65 5.85
CA LYS A 119 11.61 -12.50 5.82
C LYS A 119 10.76 -11.21 5.80
N ARG A 120 10.63 -10.56 6.94
CA ARG A 120 9.93 -9.27 7.08
C ARG A 120 10.79 -8.15 6.48
N LYS A 121 10.68 -7.91 5.17
CA LYS A 121 11.40 -6.81 4.49
C LYS A 121 10.91 -5.40 4.87
N ARG A 122 9.80 -5.26 5.61
CA ARG A 122 9.14 -3.97 5.88
C ARG A 122 9.26 -3.48 7.32
N ASP A 123 10.13 -4.05 8.14
CA ASP A 123 10.32 -3.63 9.52
C ASP A 123 11.32 -2.48 9.68
N VAL A 124 11.82 -1.95 8.56
CA VAL A 124 12.78 -0.85 8.56
C VAL A 124 12.07 0.48 8.80
N VAL A 125 12.63 1.27 9.70
CA VAL A 125 12.24 2.65 10.01
C VAL A 125 13.48 3.53 9.92
N PHE A 126 13.32 4.81 9.59
CA PHE A 126 14.41 5.79 9.66
C PHE A 126 14.78 6.08 11.11
N THR A 127 16.08 6.29 11.37
CA THR A 127 16.53 6.89 12.62
C THR A 127 16.40 8.41 12.54
N LYS A 128 16.51 9.07 13.69
CA LYS A 128 16.48 10.54 13.80
C LYS A 128 17.63 11.18 13.01
N GLU A 129 18.83 10.61 13.12
CA GLU A 129 20.04 11.05 12.41
C GLU A 129 19.88 10.91 10.89
N GLN A 130 19.29 9.81 10.43
CA GLN A 130 19.03 9.60 9.00
C GLN A 130 18.06 10.65 8.44
N VAL A 131 16.99 10.98 9.17
CA VAL A 131 16.03 12.02 8.73
C VAL A 131 16.69 13.39 8.77
N GLN A 132 17.50 13.71 9.80
CA GLN A 132 18.26 14.96 9.86
C GLN A 132 19.28 15.05 8.71
N GLY A 133 19.96 13.95 8.40
CA GLY A 133 20.86 13.88 7.25
C GLY A 133 20.16 14.12 5.93
N LEU A 134 18.95 13.56 5.73
CA LEU A 134 18.12 13.84 4.55
C LEU A 134 17.70 15.31 4.50
N LYS A 135 17.30 15.93 5.61
CA LYS A 135 16.95 17.35 5.67
C LYS A 135 18.14 18.21 5.23
N LYS A 136 19.32 18.00 5.82
CA LYS A 136 20.56 18.71 5.43
C LYS A 136 20.90 18.50 3.95
N TYR A 137 20.79 17.28 3.45
CA TYR A 137 21.00 16.99 2.02
C TYR A 137 20.02 17.73 1.12
N PHE A 138 18.72 17.75 1.48
CA PHE A 138 17.74 18.47 0.68
C PHE A 138 17.88 19.98 0.77
N ASP A 139 18.38 20.54 1.86
CA ASP A 139 18.66 21.98 1.96
C ASP A 139 19.70 22.45 0.94
N THR A 140 20.64 21.58 0.56
CA THR A 140 21.61 21.89 -0.53
C THR A 140 21.04 21.76 -1.94
N LYS A 141 19.82 21.24 -2.12
CA LYS A 141 19.21 21.02 -3.43
C LYS A 141 18.23 22.11 -3.80
N LYS A 142 18.13 22.40 -5.11
CA LYS A 142 17.09 23.28 -5.63
C LYS A 142 15.69 22.80 -5.22
N ASP A 143 14.80 23.73 -5.03
CA ASP A 143 13.40 23.43 -4.72
C ASP A 143 12.75 22.67 -5.89
N CYS A 144 12.09 21.61 -5.56
CA CYS A 144 11.33 20.77 -6.51
C CYS A 144 10.21 20.03 -5.77
N TYR A 145 9.21 19.61 -6.51
CA TYR A 145 8.07 18.87 -5.96
C TYR A 145 8.46 17.60 -5.17
N SER A 146 9.51 16.90 -5.56
CA SER A 146 9.96 15.70 -4.85
C SER A 146 10.58 16.02 -3.50
N LYS A 147 11.32 17.13 -3.37
CA LYS A 147 11.83 17.67 -2.10
C LYS A 147 10.67 18.08 -1.20
N THR A 148 9.72 18.84 -1.73
CA THR A 148 8.51 19.24 -1.00
C THR A 148 7.70 18.03 -0.54
N ALA A 149 7.57 16.99 -1.37
CA ALA A 149 6.90 15.74 -1.02
C ALA A 149 7.55 15.03 0.19
N PHE A 150 8.88 15.07 0.31
CA PHE A 150 9.57 14.54 1.49
C PHE A 150 9.14 15.27 2.76
N PHE A 151 9.13 16.60 2.75
CA PHE A 151 8.74 17.39 3.93
C PHE A 151 7.26 17.22 4.28
N ILE A 152 6.36 17.11 3.29
CA ILE A 152 4.95 16.76 3.52
C ILE A 152 4.84 15.37 4.17
N GLY A 153 5.58 14.39 3.65
CA GLY A 153 5.57 13.02 4.17
C GLY A 153 6.09 12.90 5.59
N GLU A 154 7.16 13.61 5.89
CA GLU A 154 7.78 13.66 7.22
C GLU A 154 6.88 14.39 8.23
N ARG A 155 6.27 15.50 7.86
CA ARG A 155 5.46 16.31 8.75
C ARG A 155 4.09 15.68 9.07
N PHE A 156 3.43 15.13 8.06
CA PHE A 156 2.05 14.61 8.18
C PHE A 156 1.94 13.09 8.15
N ALA A 157 3.02 12.36 8.16
CA ALA A 157 3.04 10.90 8.09
C ALA A 157 2.16 10.33 6.96
N LEU A 158 2.13 10.96 5.78
CA LEU A 158 1.30 10.56 4.65
C LEU A 158 1.93 9.42 3.83
N ARG A 159 1.08 8.62 3.18
CA ARG A 159 1.54 7.67 2.15
C ARG A 159 1.97 8.44 0.89
N ALA A 160 2.92 7.92 0.13
CA ALA A 160 3.32 8.53 -1.14
C ALA A 160 2.12 8.80 -2.07
N SER A 161 1.16 7.87 -2.13
CA SER A 161 -0.07 8.04 -2.92
C SER A 161 -1.05 9.07 -2.37
N GLU A 162 -1.02 9.36 -1.08
CA GLU A 162 -1.81 10.43 -0.45
C GLU A 162 -1.20 11.79 -0.78
N ILE A 163 0.13 11.91 -0.66
CA ILE A 163 0.88 13.14 -0.99
C ILE A 163 0.61 13.60 -2.43
N THR A 164 0.65 12.66 -3.39
CA THR A 164 0.46 13.00 -4.81
C THR A 164 -0.99 13.24 -5.22
N LYS A 165 -1.95 12.99 -4.34
CA LYS A 165 -3.37 13.31 -4.53
C LYS A 165 -3.80 14.58 -3.84
N LEU A 166 -3.02 15.06 -2.86
CA LEU A 166 -3.35 16.21 -2.04
C LEU A 166 -3.52 17.47 -2.89
N GLN A 167 -4.64 18.16 -2.71
CA GLN A 167 -5.02 19.38 -3.45
C GLN A 167 -5.05 20.58 -2.51
N TYR A 168 -4.96 21.79 -3.07
CA TYR A 168 -5.06 23.02 -2.30
C TYR A 168 -6.36 23.11 -1.50
N ARG A 169 -7.50 22.71 -2.10
CA ARG A 169 -8.81 22.71 -1.44
C ARG A 169 -8.95 21.72 -0.28
N ASP A 170 -7.98 20.79 -0.13
CA ASP A 170 -7.99 19.84 0.98
C ASP A 170 -7.44 20.47 2.27
N ILE A 171 -6.96 21.71 2.21
CA ILE A 171 -6.48 22.48 3.36
C ILE A 171 -7.60 23.42 3.83
N ASP A 172 -8.14 23.14 5.00
CA ASP A 172 -9.08 24.01 5.69
C ASP A 172 -8.29 24.99 6.57
N TRP A 173 -8.10 26.19 6.05
CA TRP A 173 -7.29 27.22 6.68
C TRP A 173 -7.94 27.81 7.94
N GLU A 174 -9.27 27.88 7.97
CA GLU A 174 -10.04 28.45 9.10
C GLU A 174 -10.03 27.49 10.29
N ASN A 175 -10.38 26.22 10.05
CA ASN A 175 -10.47 25.21 11.09
C ASN A 175 -9.13 24.54 11.38
N LYS A 176 -8.05 24.92 10.69
CA LYS A 176 -6.70 24.34 10.82
C LYS A 176 -6.71 22.84 10.64
N LYS A 177 -7.28 22.37 9.53
CA LYS A 177 -7.42 20.94 9.22
C LYS A 177 -6.88 20.61 7.84
N LEU A 178 -6.33 19.40 7.71
CA LEU A 178 -5.90 18.83 6.44
C LEU A 178 -6.75 17.59 6.15
N HIS A 179 -7.51 17.64 5.07
CA HIS A 179 -8.37 16.55 4.63
C HIS A 179 -7.61 15.58 3.74
N ILE A 180 -7.49 14.33 4.15
CA ILE A 180 -6.87 13.28 3.35
C ILE A 180 -8.00 12.45 2.72
N ILE A 181 -8.25 12.73 1.44
CA ILE A 181 -9.37 12.15 0.69
C ILE A 181 -8.90 10.91 -0.09
N ASP A 182 -9.79 9.93 -0.26
CA ASP A 182 -9.56 8.72 -1.08
C ASP A 182 -8.25 7.98 -0.78
N SER A 183 -7.95 7.80 0.50
CA SER A 183 -6.86 6.94 0.94
C SER A 183 -7.12 5.47 0.59
N LYS A 184 -6.19 4.58 0.91
CA LYS A 184 -6.31 3.14 0.63
C LYS A 184 -7.63 2.58 1.19
N GLY A 185 -8.47 2.06 0.30
CA GLY A 185 -9.79 1.54 0.64
C GLY A 185 -10.89 2.61 0.67
N LYS A 186 -10.71 3.72 -0.04
CA LYS A 186 -11.65 4.87 -0.13
C LYS A 186 -11.98 5.51 1.23
N ARG A 187 -11.08 5.40 2.19
CA ARG A 187 -11.25 6.02 3.51
C ARG A 187 -10.67 7.42 3.49
N SER A 188 -11.45 8.37 3.95
CA SER A 188 -11.00 9.74 4.19
C SER A 188 -10.74 9.92 5.68
N ARG A 189 -9.85 10.85 6.02
CA ARG A 189 -9.59 11.27 7.40
C ARG A 189 -9.19 12.73 7.43
N VAL A 190 -9.29 13.31 8.59
CA VAL A 190 -8.89 14.70 8.85
C VAL A 190 -7.72 14.70 9.84
N ILE A 191 -6.77 15.58 9.61
CA ILE A 191 -5.58 15.79 10.43
C ILE A 191 -5.62 17.23 10.93
N ASP A 192 -5.49 17.43 12.23
CA ASP A 192 -5.28 18.76 12.80
C ASP A 192 -3.88 19.25 12.47
N ILE A 193 -3.76 20.51 12.03
CA ILE A 193 -2.50 21.13 11.66
C ILE A 193 -2.15 22.28 12.62
N THR A 194 -0.87 22.37 12.98
CA THR A 194 -0.33 23.39 13.89
C THR A 194 -0.09 24.71 13.17
N GLY A 195 0.28 25.77 13.91
CA GLY A 195 0.71 27.03 13.32
C GLY A 195 1.92 26.88 12.39
N ASP A 196 2.89 26.06 12.77
CA ASP A 196 4.07 25.77 11.95
C ASP A 196 3.72 24.97 10.68
N ASP A 197 2.73 24.09 10.76
CA ASP A 197 2.21 23.38 9.59
C ASP A 197 1.53 24.34 8.62
N ILE A 198 0.77 25.30 9.14
CA ILE A 198 0.12 26.35 8.33
C ILE A 198 1.17 27.21 7.63
N ALA A 199 2.20 27.67 8.35
CA ALA A 199 3.28 28.46 7.77
C ALA A 199 3.98 27.68 6.63
N PHE A 200 4.28 26.42 6.86
CA PHE A 200 4.85 25.53 5.84
C PHE A 200 3.93 25.35 4.64
N LEU A 201 2.65 25.05 4.86
CA LEU A 201 1.68 24.85 3.79
C LEU A 201 1.47 26.13 2.98
N ARG A 202 1.35 27.30 3.63
CA ARG A 202 1.26 28.59 2.93
C ARG A 202 2.45 28.82 2.00
N LYS A 203 3.68 28.52 2.48
CA LYS A 203 4.89 28.66 1.66
C LYS A 203 4.85 27.84 0.39
N ILE A 204 4.40 26.57 0.46
CA ILE A 204 4.42 25.66 -0.69
C ILE A 204 3.19 25.78 -1.60
N THR A 205 2.18 26.53 -1.21
CA THR A 205 0.91 26.69 -1.95
C THR A 205 0.66 28.10 -2.45
N GLN A 206 1.65 29.01 -2.44
CA GLN A 206 1.49 30.42 -2.78
C GLN A 206 0.82 30.70 -4.14
N SER A 207 1.05 29.81 -5.12
CA SER A 207 0.50 29.93 -6.47
C SER A 207 -0.63 28.95 -6.78
N LEU A 208 -1.10 28.18 -5.77
CA LEU A 208 -2.09 27.13 -5.97
C LEU A 208 -3.48 27.57 -5.57
N THR A 209 -4.49 27.06 -6.26
CA THR A 209 -5.90 27.32 -5.97
C THR A 209 -6.75 26.06 -6.20
N GLY A 210 -7.91 26.01 -5.54
CA GLY A 210 -8.94 25.01 -5.81
C GLY A 210 -8.44 23.56 -5.91
N LYS A 211 -8.50 23.00 -7.10
CA LYS A 211 -8.14 21.58 -7.38
C LYS A 211 -6.66 21.36 -7.73
N ASP A 212 -5.84 22.41 -7.67
CA ASP A 212 -4.42 22.26 -7.96
C ASP A 212 -3.76 21.29 -6.98
N ARG A 213 -2.95 20.39 -7.50
CA ARG A 213 -2.22 19.41 -6.67
C ARG A 213 -0.99 20.07 -6.06
N LEU A 214 -0.78 19.84 -4.75
CA LEU A 214 0.45 20.29 -4.09
C LEU A 214 1.69 19.62 -4.72
N ILE A 215 1.55 18.35 -5.11
CA ILE A 215 2.62 17.55 -5.73
C ILE A 215 2.08 16.90 -7.02
N PRO A 216 2.23 17.55 -8.18
CA PRO A 216 1.73 17.03 -9.47
C PRO A 216 2.65 15.96 -10.07
N LEU A 217 3.11 15.01 -9.24
CA LEU A 217 3.97 13.89 -9.62
C LEU A 217 3.27 12.56 -9.35
N LYS A 218 3.81 11.47 -9.92
CA LYS A 218 3.43 10.10 -9.58
C LYS A 218 4.11 9.65 -8.29
N SER A 219 3.45 8.76 -7.53
CA SER A 219 4.01 8.18 -6.29
C SER A 219 5.38 7.54 -6.52
N ASP A 220 5.57 6.86 -7.65
CA ASP A 220 6.84 6.19 -7.97
C ASP A 220 7.98 7.20 -8.16
N SER A 221 7.67 8.37 -8.73
CA SER A 221 8.68 9.43 -8.95
C SER A 221 9.20 9.98 -7.63
N ILE A 222 8.32 10.28 -6.67
CA ILE A 222 8.74 10.77 -5.35
C ILE A 222 9.44 9.67 -4.53
N CYS A 223 9.01 8.42 -4.65
CA CYS A 223 9.71 7.27 -4.05
C CYS A 223 11.11 7.08 -4.62
N ALA A 224 11.26 7.15 -5.93
CA ALA A 224 12.56 7.03 -6.60
C ALA A 224 13.51 8.18 -6.21
N TYR A 225 12.99 9.40 -6.05
CA TYR A 225 13.79 10.54 -5.59
C TYR A 225 14.33 10.33 -4.18
N LEU A 226 13.48 9.94 -3.23
CA LEU A 226 13.89 9.66 -1.85
C LEU A 226 14.87 8.49 -1.78
N ASN A 227 14.65 7.42 -2.57
CA ASN A 227 15.57 6.29 -2.65
C ASN A 227 16.95 6.71 -3.16
N ARG A 228 17.05 7.60 -4.16
CA ARG A 228 18.33 8.13 -4.64
C ARG A 228 19.06 8.92 -3.57
N ALA A 229 18.34 9.75 -2.80
CA ALA A 229 18.90 10.48 -1.67
C ALA A 229 19.43 9.53 -0.59
N CYS A 230 18.66 8.52 -0.23
CA CYS A 230 19.08 7.48 0.73
C CYS A 230 20.34 6.74 0.24
N LYS A 231 20.38 6.38 -1.04
CA LYS A 231 21.56 5.73 -1.64
C LYS A 231 22.79 6.63 -1.60
N HIS A 232 22.62 7.91 -1.91
CA HIS A 232 23.72 8.90 -1.86
C HIS A 232 24.29 9.06 -0.44
N LEU A 233 23.43 8.96 0.59
CA LEU A 233 23.82 9.08 2.00
C LEU A 233 24.23 7.73 2.64
N GLY A 234 24.29 6.63 1.89
CA GLY A 234 24.68 5.32 2.38
C GLY A 234 23.64 4.65 3.31
N TYR A 235 22.37 5.00 3.18
CA TYR A 235 21.29 4.40 4.01
C TYR A 235 20.82 3.06 3.45
N ASP A 236 21.71 2.06 3.47
CA ASP A 236 21.49 0.77 2.82
C ASP A 236 20.32 -0.01 3.40
N ASN A 237 20.07 0.08 4.69
CA ASN A 237 18.91 -0.53 5.34
C ASN A 237 17.59 -0.10 4.69
N ILE A 238 17.45 1.18 4.36
CA ILE A 238 16.26 1.76 3.71
C ILE A 238 16.17 1.36 2.23
N THR A 239 17.30 1.45 1.52
CA THR A 239 17.35 1.20 0.07
C THR A 239 17.14 -0.26 -0.27
N GLN A 240 17.73 -1.18 0.49
CA GLN A 240 17.54 -2.63 0.33
C GLN A 240 16.10 -3.07 0.63
N ALA A 241 15.46 -2.45 1.64
CA ALA A 241 14.07 -2.72 1.96
C ALA A 241 13.07 -2.19 0.91
N LYS A 242 13.49 -1.27 0.00
CA LYS A 242 12.65 -0.62 -1.01
C LYS A 242 11.37 0.02 -0.44
N THR A 243 11.47 0.63 0.76
CA THR A 243 10.31 1.11 1.52
C THR A 243 10.45 2.55 2.01
N SER A 244 11.20 3.40 1.30
CA SER A 244 11.61 4.72 1.78
C SER A 244 10.45 5.59 2.33
N TYR A 245 9.39 5.84 1.56
CA TYR A 245 8.23 6.61 2.09
C TYR A 245 7.45 5.87 3.16
N HIS A 246 7.40 4.54 3.11
CA HIS A 246 6.75 3.78 4.17
C HIS A 246 7.54 3.83 5.48
N SER A 247 8.87 3.77 5.38
CA SER A 247 9.79 3.92 6.51
C SER A 247 9.75 5.35 7.07
N LEU A 248 9.65 6.38 6.21
CA LEU A 248 9.47 7.77 6.61
C LEU A 248 8.15 7.95 7.39
N ARG A 249 7.05 7.39 6.88
CA ARG A 249 5.75 7.43 7.56
C ARG A 249 5.80 6.76 8.93
N LYS A 250 6.51 5.63 9.07
CA LYS A 250 6.73 4.96 10.35
C LYS A 250 7.49 5.85 11.32
N TYR A 251 8.57 6.46 10.87
CA TYR A 251 9.34 7.42 11.66
C TYR A 251 8.45 8.56 12.18
N SER A 252 7.76 9.24 11.28
CA SER A 252 6.95 10.42 11.62
C SER A 252 5.83 10.10 12.60
N ILE A 253 5.13 8.96 12.41
CA ILE A 253 4.06 8.58 13.35
C ILE A 253 4.60 8.09 14.70
N SER A 254 5.80 7.52 14.72
CA SER A 254 6.44 7.10 15.97
C SER A 254 6.87 8.30 16.81
N LEU A 255 7.40 9.37 16.19
CA LEU A 255 7.65 10.63 16.88
C LEU A 255 6.36 11.23 17.44
N LYS A 256 5.31 11.30 16.61
CA LYS A 256 4.01 11.80 17.06
C LYS A 256 3.43 10.99 18.21
N MET A 257 3.69 9.67 18.24
CA MET A 257 3.30 8.84 19.36
C MET A 257 4.03 9.22 20.65
N GLN A 258 5.36 9.46 20.58
CA GLN A 258 6.13 9.88 21.75
C GLN A 258 5.66 11.25 22.30
N GLU A 259 5.35 12.19 21.41
CA GLU A 259 4.75 13.48 21.78
C GLU A 259 3.39 13.30 22.46
N LYS A 260 2.51 12.52 21.86
CA LYS A 260 1.16 12.26 22.39
C LYS A 260 1.18 11.43 23.68
N GLU A 261 2.14 10.55 23.88
CA GLU A 261 2.31 9.82 25.13
C GLU A 261 2.65 10.78 26.29
N LYS A 262 3.52 11.78 26.05
CA LYS A 262 3.82 12.82 27.01
C LYS A 262 2.63 13.72 27.32
N GLU A 263 1.88 14.11 26.25
CA GLU A 263 0.71 15.00 26.38
C GLU A 263 -0.45 14.32 27.11
N LEU A 264 -0.74 13.05 26.79
CA LEU A 264 -1.91 12.31 27.30
C LEU A 264 -1.60 11.51 28.57
N GLY A 265 -0.36 11.38 28.97
CA GLY A 265 0.10 10.56 30.10
C GLY A 265 -0.22 9.06 29.94
N SER A 266 -0.58 8.60 28.73
CA SER A 266 -1.01 7.23 28.47
C SER A 266 -0.53 6.72 27.12
N LYS A 267 0.31 5.69 27.14
CA LYS A 267 0.78 4.99 25.95
C LYS A 267 -0.36 4.36 25.14
N SER A 268 -1.39 3.85 25.79
CA SER A 268 -2.56 3.26 25.13
C SER A 268 -3.37 4.32 24.38
N ALA A 269 -3.61 5.48 25.01
CA ALA A 269 -4.31 6.60 24.39
C ALA A 269 -3.51 7.16 23.19
N ALA A 270 -2.19 7.32 23.34
CA ALA A 270 -1.31 7.76 22.26
C ALA A 270 -1.32 6.79 21.06
N LYS A 271 -1.27 5.48 21.31
CA LYS A 271 -1.39 4.47 20.26
C LYS A 271 -2.72 4.56 19.51
N LYS A 272 -3.82 4.69 20.24
CA LYS A 272 -5.16 4.86 19.64
C LYS A 272 -5.19 6.11 18.76
N TYR A 273 -4.75 7.25 19.26
CA TYR A 273 -4.64 8.48 18.51
C TYR A 273 -3.84 8.29 17.20
N CYS A 274 -2.67 7.66 17.27
CA CYS A 274 -1.83 7.42 16.09
C CYS A 274 -2.50 6.50 15.06
N MET A 275 -3.25 5.49 15.49
CA MET A 275 -3.97 4.61 14.56
C MET A 275 -5.12 5.34 13.85
N ASP A 276 -5.85 6.20 14.56
CA ASP A 276 -6.89 7.05 14.00
C ASP A 276 -6.28 8.09 13.03
N TYR A 277 -5.17 8.73 13.41
CA TYR A 277 -4.39 9.65 12.58
C TYR A 277 -3.93 8.99 11.26
N LEU A 278 -3.51 7.74 11.30
CA LEU A 278 -3.12 6.97 10.12
C LEU A 278 -4.31 6.51 9.26
N GLY A 279 -5.55 6.63 9.75
CA GLY A 279 -6.76 6.15 9.09
C GLY A 279 -6.88 4.62 9.08
N HIS A 280 -6.39 3.98 10.14
CA HIS A 280 -6.56 2.55 10.32
C HIS A 280 -7.88 2.24 11.02
N SER A 281 -8.52 1.10 10.70
CA SER A 281 -9.73 0.69 11.40
C SER A 281 -9.43 0.33 12.86
N LYS A 282 -10.39 0.56 13.76
CA LYS A 282 -10.28 0.33 15.22
C LYS A 282 -9.81 -1.09 15.58
N ASN A 283 -10.08 -2.09 14.72
CA ASN A 283 -9.77 -3.51 14.96
C ASN A 283 -8.42 -3.98 14.37
N ARG A 284 -7.50 -3.06 14.05
CA ARG A 284 -6.21 -3.38 13.42
C ARG A 284 -5.04 -3.17 14.40
N SER A 285 -5.13 -3.79 15.57
CA SER A 285 -4.05 -3.80 16.57
C SER A 285 -2.74 -4.40 16.02
N ASP A 286 -2.84 -5.33 15.07
CA ASP A 286 -1.69 -5.90 14.34
C ASP A 286 -0.84 -4.84 13.64
N LEU A 287 -1.40 -3.68 13.28
CA LEU A 287 -0.67 -2.60 12.64
C LEU A 287 0.11 -1.72 13.62
N GLN A 288 -0.17 -1.79 14.92
CA GLN A 288 0.57 -1.03 15.92
C GLN A 288 2.05 -1.41 15.92
N SER A 289 2.35 -2.71 15.93
CA SER A 289 3.73 -3.20 15.85
C SER A 289 4.43 -2.90 14.53
N VAL A 290 3.67 -2.65 13.45
CA VAL A 290 4.20 -2.31 12.14
C VAL A 290 4.57 -0.83 12.02
N TYR A 291 3.81 0.06 12.68
CA TYR A 291 3.95 1.50 12.49
C TYR A 291 4.59 2.23 13.67
N LEU A 292 4.48 1.70 14.89
CA LEU A 292 4.96 2.38 16.08
C LEU A 292 6.27 1.75 16.56
N HIS A 293 7.34 2.50 16.45
CA HIS A 293 8.69 2.10 16.82
C HIS A 293 9.25 3.05 17.89
N ASN A 294 10.17 2.57 18.70
CA ASN A 294 10.98 3.47 19.52
C ASN A 294 11.97 4.16 18.59
N ILE A 295 11.94 5.48 18.57
CA ILE A 295 12.85 6.33 17.82
C ILE A 295 13.77 6.98 18.87
N GLU A 296 15.01 6.58 18.87
CA GLU A 296 16.09 7.18 19.68
C GLU A 296 16.69 8.37 18.97
#